data_5485f73ad5ef99bed5ab2111b5ecfff8
#
_entry.id   5485f73ad5ef99bed5ab2111b5ecfff8
#
_cell.length_a   1.000
_cell.length_b   1.000
_cell.length_c   1.000
_cell.angle_alpha   90.00
_cell.angle_beta   90.00
_cell.angle_gamma   90.00
#
_symmetry.space_group_name_H-M   'P 1'
#
loop_
_entity.id
_entity.type
_entity.pdbx_description
1 polymer ?
#
loop_
_entity_poly.entity_id
_entity_poly.type
_entity_poly.pdbx_seq_one_letter_code
_entity_poly.pdbx_strand_id
1 'polypeptide(L)'
;MTKITPKDIAAHLKSTNPKLSNIKNGQSAALIREAFKLINQVVLDTHDDVVRVAGLGNFRAKNVELDKDGVKTTAKRVIFRPAKKKSDKV
;
A
#
# COMPACT_ATOMS: atom_id res chain seq x y z
N MET A 1 -10.50 12.17 9.13
CA MET A 1 -9.78 11.16 8.36
C MET A 1 -8.91 11.84 7.30
N THR A 2 -7.67 11.43 7.21
CA THR A 2 -6.78 11.94 6.17
C THR A 2 -6.93 11.12 4.90
N LYS A 3 -7.14 11.79 3.79
CA LYS A 3 -7.27 11.11 2.50
C LYS A 3 -6.19 11.62 1.56
N ILE A 4 -5.44 10.68 0.98
CA ILE A 4 -4.38 11.00 0.02
C ILE A 4 -4.75 10.35 -1.31
N THR A 5 -4.85 11.18 -2.36
CA THR A 5 -5.17 10.68 -3.70
C THR A 5 -3.91 10.55 -4.55
N PRO A 6 -3.96 9.78 -5.64
CA PRO A 6 -2.82 9.71 -6.57
C PRO A 6 -2.39 11.08 -7.11
N LYS A 7 -3.34 11.99 -7.32
CA LYS A 7 -3.02 13.36 -7.73
C LYS A 7 -2.21 14.10 -6.67
N ASP A 8 -2.59 13.94 -5.40
CA ASP A 8 -1.87 14.58 -4.30
C ASP A 8 -0.44 14.08 -4.22
N ILE A 9 -0.27 12.77 -4.37
CA ILE A 9 1.05 12.15 -4.35
C ILE A 9 1.89 12.65 -5.51
N ALA A 10 1.32 12.69 -6.70
CA ALA A 10 2.04 13.15 -7.89
C ALA A 10 2.50 14.60 -7.73
N ALA A 11 1.62 15.47 -7.25
CA ALA A 11 1.94 16.88 -7.04
C ALA A 11 3.07 17.05 -6.03
N HIS A 12 2.98 16.32 -4.93
CA HIS A 12 4.01 16.38 -3.89
C HIS A 12 5.36 15.89 -4.40
N LEU A 13 5.38 14.77 -5.10
CA LEU A 13 6.62 14.20 -5.63
C LEU A 13 7.29 15.13 -6.62
N LYS A 14 6.52 15.81 -7.46
CA LYS A 14 7.07 16.74 -8.43
C LYS A 14 7.69 17.96 -7.76
N SER A 15 7.10 18.41 -6.65
CA SER A 15 7.63 19.57 -5.94
C SER A 15 8.89 19.23 -5.14
N THR A 16 9.04 17.97 -4.73
CA THR A 16 10.17 17.55 -3.91
C THR A 16 11.29 16.88 -4.69
N ASN A 17 10.99 16.36 -5.89
CA ASN A 17 11.98 15.65 -6.69
C ASN A 17 12.04 16.25 -8.10
N PRO A 18 13.10 17.02 -8.42
CA PRO A 18 13.20 17.67 -9.74
C PRO A 18 13.23 16.68 -10.91
N LYS A 19 13.68 15.45 -10.68
CA LYS A 19 13.72 14.44 -11.74
C LYS A 19 12.34 14.07 -12.24
N LEU A 20 11.31 14.28 -11.43
CA LEU A 20 9.94 13.95 -11.76
C LEU A 20 9.15 15.13 -12.31
N SER A 21 9.76 16.31 -12.36
CA SER A 21 9.05 17.52 -12.78
C SER A 21 8.62 17.51 -14.25
N ASN A 22 9.29 16.72 -15.08
CA ASN A 22 8.98 16.63 -16.51
C ASN A 22 7.84 15.66 -16.83
N ILE A 23 7.39 14.87 -15.85
CA ILE A 23 6.33 13.92 -16.09
C ILE A 23 4.97 14.61 -15.98
N LYS A 24 4.09 14.36 -16.94
CA LYS A 24 2.76 14.96 -16.94
C LYS A 24 1.95 14.48 -15.75
N ASN A 25 1.16 15.39 -15.15
CA ASN A 25 0.37 15.06 -13.95
C ASN A 25 -0.58 13.88 -14.18
N GLY A 26 -1.23 13.86 -15.35
CA GLY A 26 -2.14 12.76 -15.66
C GLY A 26 -1.46 11.40 -15.72
N GLN A 27 -0.27 11.37 -16.32
CA GLN A 27 0.51 10.13 -16.41
C GLN A 27 1.02 9.70 -15.04
N SER A 28 1.48 10.65 -14.22
CA SER A 28 1.95 10.33 -12.86
C SER A 28 0.84 9.77 -12.01
N ALA A 29 -0.33 10.38 -12.04
CA ALA A 29 -1.47 9.91 -11.26
C ALA A 29 -1.94 8.53 -11.72
N ALA A 30 -1.95 8.28 -13.02
CA ALA A 30 -2.32 6.99 -13.57
C ALA A 30 -1.34 5.90 -13.14
N LEU A 31 -0.05 6.19 -13.21
CA LEU A 31 0.99 5.25 -12.80
C LEU A 31 0.85 4.89 -11.32
N ILE A 32 0.65 5.89 -10.48
CA ILE A 32 0.49 5.70 -9.03
C ILE A 32 -0.76 4.86 -8.75
N ARG A 33 -1.86 5.16 -9.43
CA ARG A 33 -3.10 4.41 -9.26
C ARG A 33 -2.93 2.94 -9.63
N GLU A 34 -2.27 2.67 -10.75
CA GLU A 34 -2.04 1.30 -11.19
C GLU A 34 -1.10 0.56 -10.23
N ALA A 35 -0.10 1.25 -9.69
CA ALA A 35 0.78 0.66 -8.69
C ALA A 35 0.00 0.26 -7.43
N PHE A 36 -0.90 1.12 -6.97
CA PHE A 36 -1.73 0.80 -5.80
C PHE A 36 -2.67 -0.37 -6.08
N LYS A 37 -3.24 -0.42 -7.27
CA LYS A 37 -4.10 -1.55 -7.65
C LYS A 37 -3.34 -2.86 -7.63
N LEU A 38 -2.12 -2.87 -8.14
CA LEU A 38 -1.29 -4.06 -8.15
C LEU A 38 -0.96 -4.52 -6.74
N ILE A 39 -0.54 -3.59 -5.87
CA ILE A 39 -0.22 -3.91 -4.49
C ILE A 39 -1.45 -4.49 -3.78
N ASN A 40 -2.59 -3.84 -3.95
CA ASN A 40 -3.84 -4.31 -3.36
C ASN A 40 -4.20 -5.70 -3.85
N GLN A 41 -4.04 -5.95 -5.16
CA GLN A 41 -4.33 -7.24 -5.75
C GLN A 41 -3.45 -8.34 -5.16
N VAL A 42 -2.14 -8.07 -5.05
CA VAL A 42 -1.20 -9.03 -4.48
C VAL A 42 -1.55 -9.34 -3.04
N VAL A 43 -1.89 -8.33 -2.25
CA VAL A 43 -2.27 -8.51 -0.84
C VAL A 43 -3.55 -9.34 -0.73
N LEU A 44 -4.55 -9.06 -1.59
CA LEU A 44 -5.80 -9.80 -1.57
C LEU A 44 -5.63 -11.26 -1.98
N ASP A 45 -4.67 -11.54 -2.86
CA ASP A 45 -4.39 -12.89 -3.33
C ASP A 45 -3.46 -13.67 -2.39
N THR A 46 -2.90 -13.00 -1.39
CA THR A 46 -1.98 -13.62 -0.45
C THR A 46 -2.73 -14.20 0.74
N HIS A 47 -2.38 -15.43 1.14
CA HIS A 47 -2.99 -16.11 2.28
C HIS A 47 -1.92 -16.53 3.25
N ASP A 48 -2.05 -16.10 4.52
CA ASP A 48 -1.15 -16.45 5.62
C ASP A 48 0.33 -16.21 5.29
N ASP A 49 0.60 -15.08 4.67
CA ASP A 49 1.95 -14.72 4.26
C ASP A 49 2.15 -13.22 4.37
N VAL A 50 3.36 -12.77 4.11
CA VAL A 50 3.74 -11.36 4.18
C VAL A 50 4.09 -10.86 2.79
N VAL A 51 3.49 -9.73 2.40
CA VAL A 51 3.84 -9.03 1.17
C VAL A 51 4.74 -7.86 1.53
N ARG A 52 5.98 -7.92 1.10
CA ARG A 52 6.95 -6.86 1.36
C ARG A 52 6.99 -5.92 0.18
N VAL A 53 6.65 -4.66 0.42
CA VAL A 53 6.72 -3.61 -0.60
C VAL A 53 7.89 -2.70 -0.25
N ALA A 54 8.94 -2.76 -1.07
CA ALA A 54 10.14 -1.97 -0.82
C ALA A 54 9.81 -0.48 -0.80
N GLY A 55 10.29 0.22 0.22
CA GLY A 55 10.04 1.64 0.38
C GLY A 55 8.72 1.99 1.03
N LEU A 56 7.79 1.06 1.15
CA LEU A 56 6.49 1.32 1.76
C LEU A 56 6.33 0.62 3.10
N GLY A 57 6.57 -0.68 3.13
CA GLY A 57 6.41 -1.47 4.34
C GLY A 57 5.97 -2.89 4.03
N ASN A 58 5.49 -3.56 5.06
CA ASN A 58 5.05 -4.95 4.96
C ASN A 58 3.55 -5.06 5.21
N PHE A 59 2.88 -5.85 4.37
CA PHE A 59 1.48 -6.19 4.56
C PHE A 59 1.42 -7.67 4.97
N ARG A 60 0.90 -7.91 6.15
CA ARG A 60 0.70 -9.28 6.63
C ARG A 60 -0.74 -9.68 6.39
N ALA A 61 -0.94 -10.62 5.48
CA ALA A 61 -2.26 -11.15 5.18
C ALA A 61 -2.47 -12.44 5.99
N LYS A 62 -3.50 -12.46 6.80
CA LYS A 62 -3.77 -13.58 7.69
C LYS A 62 -5.22 -13.98 7.58
N ASN A 63 -5.48 -15.27 7.43
CA ASN A 63 -6.82 -15.79 7.44
C ASN A 63 -7.20 -16.14 8.89
N VAL A 64 -8.31 -15.59 9.34
CA VAL A 64 -8.79 -15.80 10.71
C VAL A 64 -10.13 -16.51 10.64
N GLU A 65 -10.26 -17.60 11.41
CA GLU A 65 -11.54 -18.26 11.55
C GLU A 65 -12.38 -17.54 12.59
N LEU A 66 -13.59 -17.19 12.20
CA LEU A 66 -14.55 -16.59 13.11
C LEU A 66 -15.66 -17.59 13.35
N ASP A 67 -15.94 -17.85 14.64
CA ASP A 67 -17.03 -18.70 15.06
C ASP A 67 -18.10 -17.80 15.64
N LYS A 68 -19.20 -17.64 14.91
CA LYS A 68 -20.31 -16.81 15.35
C LYS A 68 -21.59 -17.60 15.26
N ASP A 69 -22.23 -17.81 16.39
CA ASP A 69 -23.49 -18.54 16.49
C ASP A 69 -23.44 -19.94 15.89
N GLY A 70 -22.28 -20.62 16.08
CA GLY A 70 -22.10 -21.95 15.56
C GLY A 70 -21.73 -22.03 14.09
N VAL A 71 -21.63 -20.88 13.42
CA VAL A 71 -21.24 -20.82 12.01
C VAL A 71 -19.79 -20.38 11.92
N LYS A 72 -18.97 -21.23 11.30
CA LYS A 72 -17.57 -20.88 11.07
C LYS A 72 -17.42 -20.13 9.78
N THR A 73 -16.86 -18.91 9.86
CA THR A 73 -16.57 -18.11 8.70
C THR A 73 -15.09 -17.75 8.69
N THR A 74 -14.51 -17.65 7.51
CA THR A 74 -13.13 -17.26 7.38
C THR A 74 -13.08 -15.79 6.92
N ALA A 75 -12.38 -14.97 7.70
CA ALA A 75 -12.17 -13.57 7.36
C ALA A 75 -10.69 -13.33 7.11
N LYS A 76 -10.38 -12.44 6.19
CA LYS A 76 -9.01 -12.06 5.90
C LYS A 76 -8.67 -10.81 6.70
N ARG A 77 -7.58 -10.88 7.44
CA ARG A 77 -7.07 -9.72 8.18
C ARG A 77 -5.75 -9.28 7.57
N VAL A 78 -5.65 -8.01 7.24
CA VAL A 78 -4.43 -7.43 6.69
C VAL A 78 -3.88 -6.43 7.70
N ILE A 79 -2.62 -6.62 8.09
CA ILE A 79 -1.93 -5.74 9.02
C ILE A 79 -0.78 -5.09 8.26
N PHE A 80 -0.72 -3.76 8.30
CA PHE A 80 0.33 -3.00 7.65
C PHE A 80 1.35 -2.53 8.68
N ARG A 81 2.64 -2.76 8.38
CA ARG A 81 3.75 -2.24 9.17
C ARG A 81 4.61 -1.36 8.27
N PRO A 82 4.71 -0.06 8.57
CA PRO A 82 5.51 0.85 7.75
C PRO A 82 6.98 0.48 7.76
N ALA A 83 7.66 0.77 6.67
CA ALA A 83 9.11 0.59 6.60
C ALA A 83 9.78 1.62 7.49
N LYS A 84 10.85 1.20 8.17
CA LYS A 84 11.63 2.13 8.99
C LYS A 84 12.46 3.04 8.09
N LYS A 85 12.51 4.31 8.44
CA LYS A 85 13.34 5.26 7.73
C LYS A 85 14.79 5.05 8.11
N LYS A 86 15.65 4.89 7.11
CA LYS A 86 17.09 4.73 7.38
C LYS A 86 17.69 5.97 8.01
N SER A 87 17.16 7.12 7.68
CA SER A 87 17.64 8.38 8.26
C SER A 87 17.49 8.46 9.77
N ASP A 88 16.62 7.66 10.34
CA ASP A 88 16.41 7.63 11.78
C ASP A 88 17.51 6.91 12.53
N LYS A 89 18.47 6.35 11.82
CA LYS A 89 19.57 5.62 12.41
C LYS A 89 20.80 6.48 12.67
N VAL A 90 20.65 7.69 12.69
CA VAL A 90 21.78 8.59 12.92
C VAL A 90 22.38 8.38 14.28
#